data_01d74e03c4efc63bfaa937297cb95fd0
#
_entry.id   01d74e03c4efc63bfaa937297cb95fd0
#
_cell.length_a   1.000
_cell.length_b   1.000
_cell.length_c   1.000
_cell.angle_alpha   90.00
_cell.angle_beta   90.00
_cell.angle_gamma   90.00
#
_symmetry.space_group_name_H-M   'P 1'
#
loop_
_entity.id
_entity.type
_entity.pdbx_description
1 polymer ?
#
loop_
_entity_poly.entity_id
_entity_poly.type
_entity_poly.pdbx_seq_one_letter_code
_entity_poly.pdbx_strand_id
1 'polypeptide(L)'
;MSIKSDRWIRRMAVEHGMIEPFEPGQVKQRAGHKAISYGTSSYGYDVRCAHEFKIFTNINSAVVDPKAFSASSFVDFTGEVCIIPPNSFALARTVEYFRIPRNVLTICLGKSTYARCGIIVNVTPLEPEWEGYVTLEFSNTTPLPAKIYANEGVAQMLFFESDEVCETSYKDRGGKYQGQSGVTLPRA
;
A
#
# COMPACT_ATOMS: atom_id res chain seq x y z
N MET A 1 -3.18 -23.81 2.46
CA MET A 1 -3.11 -22.33 2.57
C MET A 1 -4.49 -21.76 2.81
N SER A 2 -4.69 -20.93 3.86
CA SER A 2 -6.01 -20.39 4.20
C SER A 2 -5.94 -18.88 4.42
N ILE A 3 -6.97 -18.16 3.94
CA ILE A 3 -7.17 -16.74 4.25
C ILE A 3 -7.42 -16.55 5.74
N LYS A 4 -6.89 -15.49 6.33
CA LYS A 4 -6.96 -15.22 7.76
C LYS A 4 -8.09 -14.27 8.13
N SER A 5 -8.78 -14.62 9.24
CA SER A 5 -9.90 -13.84 9.76
C SER A 5 -9.43 -12.62 10.57
N ASP A 6 -10.37 -11.74 10.87
CA ASP A 6 -10.20 -10.58 11.74
C ASP A 6 -9.62 -10.93 13.12
N ARG A 7 -10.01 -12.07 13.72
CA ARG A 7 -9.44 -12.56 14.99
C ARG A 7 -7.94 -12.82 14.88
N TRP A 8 -7.53 -13.47 13.80
CA TRP A 8 -6.12 -13.77 13.55
C TRP A 8 -5.35 -12.47 13.31
N ILE A 9 -5.89 -11.55 12.48
CA ILE A 9 -5.27 -10.26 12.18
C ILE A 9 -5.05 -9.45 13.46
N ARG A 10 -6.09 -9.33 14.32
CA ARG A 10 -5.97 -8.63 15.62
C ARG A 10 -4.91 -9.24 16.51
N ARG A 11 -4.89 -10.57 16.64
CA ARG A 11 -3.87 -11.26 17.43
C ARG A 11 -2.47 -11.00 16.91
N MET A 12 -2.22 -11.15 15.61
CA MET A 12 -0.92 -10.93 15.02
C MET A 12 -0.46 -9.46 15.12
N ALA A 13 -1.37 -8.51 14.98
CA ALA A 13 -1.04 -7.10 15.15
C ALA A 13 -0.67 -6.77 16.60
N VAL A 14 -1.44 -7.26 17.58
CA VAL A 14 -1.24 -6.93 19.01
C VAL A 14 -0.05 -7.70 19.63
N GLU A 15 0.05 -9.01 19.37
CA GLU A 15 1.05 -9.86 20.00
C GLU A 15 2.40 -9.85 19.27
N HIS A 16 2.42 -9.61 17.97
CA HIS A 16 3.62 -9.69 17.12
C HIS A 16 3.96 -8.41 16.37
N GLY A 17 3.17 -7.34 16.54
CA GLY A 17 3.40 -6.06 15.88
C GLY A 17 3.35 -6.15 14.35
N MET A 18 2.54 -7.08 13.80
CA MET A 18 2.45 -7.30 12.35
C MET A 18 2.01 -6.05 11.58
N ILE A 19 1.17 -5.20 12.19
CA ILE A 19 0.65 -3.95 11.61
C ILE A 19 0.77 -2.84 12.67
N GLU A 20 1.42 -1.72 12.32
CA GLU A 20 1.63 -0.61 13.26
C GLU A 20 1.60 0.76 12.53
N PRO A 21 0.74 1.74 12.95
CA PRO A 21 -0.29 1.62 13.97
C PRO A 21 -1.46 0.74 13.53
N PHE A 22 -2.04 -0.01 14.47
CA PHE A 22 -3.12 -0.95 14.20
C PHE A 22 -4.49 -0.39 14.57
N GLU A 23 -5.48 -0.58 13.69
CA GLU A 23 -6.87 -0.24 13.92
C GLU A 23 -7.72 -1.51 14.02
N PRO A 24 -8.26 -1.84 15.22
CA PRO A 24 -8.91 -3.15 15.45
C PRO A 24 -10.29 -3.30 14.81
N GLY A 25 -10.89 -2.21 14.35
CA GLY A 25 -12.21 -2.21 13.72
C GLY A 25 -12.25 -1.37 12.45
N GLN A 26 -13.43 -1.23 11.85
CA GLN A 26 -13.65 -0.36 10.70
C GLN A 26 -13.97 1.07 11.14
N VAL A 27 -13.09 2.01 10.84
CA VAL A 27 -13.30 3.44 11.02
C VAL A 27 -13.93 4.03 9.77
N LYS A 28 -15.06 4.75 9.92
CA LYS A 28 -15.84 5.37 8.84
C LYS A 28 -15.98 6.88 8.97
N GLN A 29 -15.45 7.45 10.06
CA GLN A 29 -15.46 8.88 10.32
C GLN A 29 -14.12 9.31 10.89
N ARG A 30 -13.65 10.49 10.50
CA ARG A 30 -12.43 11.11 11.01
C ARG A 30 -12.69 12.60 11.24
N ALA A 31 -12.34 13.10 12.42
CA ALA A 31 -12.54 14.50 12.79
C ALA A 31 -13.98 15.02 12.53
N GLY A 32 -14.99 14.17 12.79
CA GLY A 32 -16.40 14.53 12.60
C GLY A 32 -16.91 14.45 11.14
N HIS A 33 -16.06 14.09 10.18
CA HIS A 33 -16.42 13.96 8.77
C HIS A 33 -16.41 12.49 8.32
N LYS A 34 -17.23 12.19 7.29
CA LYS A 34 -17.25 10.88 6.65
C LYS A 34 -15.91 10.62 5.97
N ALA A 35 -15.26 9.50 6.30
CA ALA A 35 -14.02 9.05 5.69
C ALA A 35 -14.22 7.79 4.86
N ILE A 36 -13.35 7.56 3.87
CA ILE A 36 -13.24 6.27 3.20
C ILE A 36 -12.67 5.29 4.23
N SER A 37 -13.44 4.23 4.53
CA SER A 37 -13.20 3.36 5.67
C SER A 37 -11.83 2.68 5.65
N TYR A 38 -11.25 2.48 6.84
CA TYR A 38 -9.99 1.79 7.04
C TYR A 38 -10.02 0.93 8.32
N GLY A 39 -9.01 0.09 8.51
CA GLY A 39 -8.89 -0.81 9.66
C GLY A 39 -9.31 -2.24 9.35
N THR A 40 -9.50 -3.05 10.39
CA THR A 40 -9.75 -4.48 10.27
C THR A 40 -11.13 -4.78 9.70
N SER A 41 -11.19 -5.57 8.62
CA SER A 41 -12.40 -6.14 8.03
C SER A 41 -12.50 -7.63 8.37
N SER A 42 -13.51 -8.35 7.85
CA SER A 42 -13.76 -9.77 8.18
C SER A 42 -12.57 -10.69 7.85
N TYR A 43 -11.92 -10.48 6.69
CA TYR A 43 -10.81 -11.30 6.20
C TYR A 43 -9.68 -10.46 5.61
N GLY A 44 -9.47 -9.25 6.12
CA GLY A 44 -8.44 -8.35 5.63
C GLY A 44 -8.28 -7.13 6.50
N TYR A 45 -7.39 -6.25 6.07
CA TYR A 45 -7.11 -4.96 6.70
C TYR A 45 -7.07 -3.86 5.65
N ASP A 46 -7.95 -2.86 5.78
CA ASP A 46 -7.98 -1.70 4.90
C ASP A 46 -6.90 -0.70 5.35
N VAL A 47 -5.88 -0.53 4.51
CA VAL A 47 -4.75 0.36 4.78
C VAL A 47 -5.04 1.81 4.43
N ARG A 48 -4.42 2.72 5.18
CA ARG A 48 -4.49 4.18 4.92
C ARG A 48 -3.33 4.62 4.03
N CYS A 49 -3.61 5.63 3.20
CA CYS A 49 -2.57 6.37 2.49
C CYS A 49 -1.93 7.41 3.42
N ALA A 50 -0.61 7.50 3.46
CA ALA A 50 0.09 8.61 4.13
C ALA A 50 -0.06 9.92 3.32
N HIS A 51 0.44 11.02 3.87
CA HIS A 51 0.33 12.36 3.26
C HIS A 51 1.49 12.71 2.33
N GLU A 52 2.40 11.80 2.07
CA GLU A 52 3.58 11.95 1.22
C GLU A 52 3.33 11.26 -0.12
N PHE A 53 3.46 12.00 -1.20
CA PHE A 53 3.20 11.53 -2.56
C PHE A 53 4.35 11.90 -3.49
N LYS A 54 4.54 11.09 -4.53
CA LYS A 54 5.36 11.39 -5.69
C LYS A 54 4.47 11.33 -6.93
N ILE A 55 4.18 12.48 -7.52
CA ILE A 55 3.29 12.60 -8.68
C ILE A 55 4.12 12.52 -9.95
N PHE A 56 3.79 11.59 -10.85
CA PHE A 56 4.50 11.43 -12.12
C PHE A 56 4.32 12.64 -13.02
N THR A 57 5.41 13.05 -13.65
CA THR A 57 5.47 14.09 -14.69
C THR A 57 6.26 13.58 -15.91
N ASN A 58 5.80 13.92 -17.10
CA ASN A 58 6.42 13.51 -18.36
C ASN A 58 7.35 14.57 -18.97
N ILE A 59 7.62 15.68 -18.26
CA ILE A 59 8.42 16.80 -18.79
C ILE A 59 9.93 16.53 -18.78
N ASN A 60 10.40 15.61 -17.95
CA ASN A 60 11.82 15.36 -17.74
C ASN A 60 12.32 14.04 -18.34
N SER A 61 11.47 13.26 -19.00
CA SER A 61 11.84 11.98 -19.58
C SER A 61 11.00 11.65 -20.81
N ALA A 62 11.64 11.16 -21.86
CA ALA A 62 10.96 10.75 -23.09
C ALA A 62 10.43 9.30 -23.02
N VAL A 63 10.96 8.48 -22.10
CA VAL A 63 10.64 7.06 -21.98
C VAL A 63 10.64 6.67 -20.48
N VAL A 64 9.70 5.84 -20.09
CA VAL A 64 9.70 5.17 -18.78
C VAL A 64 10.50 3.89 -18.89
N ASP A 65 11.68 3.84 -18.28
CA ASP A 65 12.55 2.66 -18.25
C ASP A 65 12.67 2.15 -16.81
N PRO A 66 12.17 0.95 -16.48
CA PRO A 66 12.25 0.41 -15.12
C PRO A 66 13.69 0.08 -14.68
N LYS A 67 14.63 -0.08 -15.61
CA LYS A 67 16.07 -0.32 -15.32
C LYS A 67 16.86 0.98 -15.14
N ALA A 68 16.37 2.09 -15.69
CA ALA A 68 17.01 3.39 -15.64
C ALA A 68 16.00 4.51 -15.31
N PHE A 69 15.17 4.27 -14.31
CA PHE A 69 14.11 5.19 -13.93
C PHE A 69 14.69 6.50 -13.36
N SER A 70 14.32 7.63 -13.97
CA SER A 70 14.76 8.95 -13.49
C SER A 70 13.89 9.45 -12.35
N ALA A 71 14.49 9.78 -11.20
CA ALA A 71 13.80 10.41 -10.08
C ALA A 71 13.18 11.77 -10.45
N SER A 72 13.73 12.47 -11.46
CA SER A 72 13.18 13.74 -11.97
C SER A 72 11.82 13.58 -12.68
N SER A 73 11.39 12.33 -12.94
CA SER A 73 10.05 12.04 -13.45
C SER A 73 8.95 12.13 -12.38
N PHE A 74 9.31 12.49 -11.14
CA PHE A 74 8.34 12.73 -10.08
C PHE A 74 8.46 14.13 -9.50
N VAL A 75 7.31 14.68 -9.11
CA VAL A 75 7.19 15.86 -8.26
C VAL A 75 6.76 15.41 -6.88
N ASP A 76 7.50 15.80 -5.86
CA ASP A 76 7.16 15.52 -4.47
C ASP A 76 6.02 16.44 -4.02
N PHE A 77 5.02 15.84 -3.37
CA PHE A 77 3.88 16.56 -2.82
C PHE A 77 3.55 16.01 -1.42
N THR A 78 3.27 16.93 -0.50
CA THR A 78 2.83 16.59 0.85
C THR A 78 1.53 17.33 1.15
N GLY A 79 0.47 16.62 1.53
CA GLY A 79 -0.82 17.22 1.82
C GLY A 79 -1.92 16.21 2.09
N GLU A 80 -3.09 16.71 2.53
CA GLU A 80 -4.26 15.88 2.87
C GLU A 80 -4.99 15.33 1.62
N VAL A 81 -4.82 15.97 0.47
CA VAL A 81 -5.44 15.56 -0.80
C VAL A 81 -4.43 15.65 -1.93
N CYS A 82 -4.04 14.51 -2.48
CA CYS A 82 -3.25 14.45 -3.72
C CYS A 82 -4.18 14.48 -4.93
N ILE A 83 -3.80 15.26 -5.95
CA ILE A 83 -4.49 15.29 -7.25
C ILE A 83 -3.58 14.63 -8.29
N ILE A 84 -4.00 13.49 -8.80
CA ILE A 84 -3.30 12.76 -9.87
C ILE A 84 -3.82 13.29 -11.22
N PRO A 85 -2.94 13.78 -12.11
CA PRO A 85 -3.35 14.23 -13.45
C PRO A 85 -4.08 13.14 -14.25
N PRO A 86 -4.87 13.53 -15.29
CA PRO A 86 -5.50 12.56 -16.19
C PRO A 86 -4.51 11.59 -16.81
N ASN A 87 -4.87 10.31 -16.88
CA ASN A 87 -4.05 9.24 -17.48
C ASN A 87 -2.61 9.20 -16.96
N SER A 88 -2.41 9.54 -15.69
CA SER A 88 -1.12 9.57 -15.00
C SER A 88 -1.15 8.69 -13.74
N PHE A 89 -0.05 8.68 -13.01
CA PHE A 89 0.05 7.90 -11.78
C PHE A 89 0.79 8.65 -10.68
N ALA A 90 0.67 8.17 -9.46
CA ALA A 90 1.42 8.64 -8.31
C ALA A 90 1.85 7.49 -7.43
N LEU A 91 2.96 7.66 -6.74
CA LEU A 91 3.38 6.78 -5.67
C LEU A 91 3.06 7.44 -4.32
N ALA A 92 2.66 6.63 -3.36
CA ALA A 92 2.53 7.02 -1.97
C ALA A 92 3.00 5.86 -1.08
N ARG A 93 2.87 6.00 0.23
CA ARG A 93 3.10 4.88 1.15
C ARG A 93 1.91 4.69 2.08
N THR A 94 1.85 3.53 2.70
CA THR A 94 0.89 3.29 3.79
C THR A 94 1.25 4.12 5.03
N VAL A 95 0.23 4.46 5.85
CA VAL A 95 0.43 4.94 7.23
C VAL A 95 0.96 3.81 8.09
N GLU A 96 0.48 2.59 7.81
CA GLU A 96 0.83 1.38 8.54
C GLU A 96 2.20 0.85 8.10
N TYR A 97 3.00 0.47 9.09
CA TYR A 97 4.21 -0.32 8.95
C TYR A 97 3.86 -1.80 9.10
N PHE A 98 4.39 -2.66 8.25
CA PHE A 98 4.10 -4.09 8.24
C PHE A 98 5.34 -4.92 8.63
N ARG A 99 5.11 -6.02 9.33
CA ARG A 99 6.10 -7.08 9.61
C ARG A 99 5.44 -8.42 9.29
N ILE A 100 5.70 -8.92 8.08
CA ILE A 100 5.03 -10.13 7.58
C ILE A 100 5.72 -11.37 8.16
N PRO A 101 4.99 -12.29 8.84
CA PRO A 101 5.56 -13.53 9.36
C PRO A 101 6.10 -14.45 8.26
N ARG A 102 7.07 -15.32 8.61
CA ARG A 102 7.73 -16.22 7.65
C ARG A 102 6.78 -17.23 6.99
N ASN A 103 5.68 -17.57 7.62
CA ASN A 103 4.68 -18.49 7.08
C ASN A 103 3.48 -17.78 6.43
N VAL A 104 3.58 -16.47 6.16
CA VAL A 104 2.47 -15.65 5.64
C VAL A 104 2.86 -15.00 4.31
N LEU A 105 1.95 -15.10 3.35
CA LEU A 105 1.92 -14.28 2.13
C LEU A 105 0.81 -13.24 2.26
N THR A 106 1.11 -11.99 1.91
CA THR A 106 0.10 -10.91 1.92
C THR A 106 -0.14 -10.41 0.50
N ILE A 107 -1.41 -10.31 0.12
CA ILE A 107 -1.85 -9.77 -1.16
C ILE A 107 -2.59 -8.46 -0.90
N CYS A 108 -2.23 -7.41 -1.63
CA CYS A 108 -2.90 -6.13 -1.60
C CYS A 108 -3.84 -5.97 -2.80
N LEU A 109 -5.06 -5.56 -2.55
CA LEU A 109 -6.07 -5.25 -3.57
C LEU A 109 -6.56 -3.82 -3.39
N GLY A 110 -6.93 -3.17 -4.49
CA GLY A 110 -7.53 -1.84 -4.46
C GLY A 110 -8.87 -1.82 -3.72
N LYS A 111 -9.22 -0.66 -3.16
CA LYS A 111 -10.50 -0.45 -2.49
C LYS A 111 -11.61 -0.13 -3.50
N SER A 112 -12.77 -0.75 -3.31
CA SER A 112 -13.90 -0.64 -4.25
C SER A 112 -14.39 0.80 -4.50
N THR A 113 -14.20 1.70 -3.54
CA THR A 113 -14.54 3.12 -3.69
C THR A 113 -13.70 3.78 -4.79
N TYR A 114 -12.39 3.56 -4.78
CA TYR A 114 -11.47 4.09 -5.80
C TYR A 114 -11.61 3.33 -7.13
N ALA A 115 -11.75 2.01 -7.08
CA ALA A 115 -11.89 1.20 -8.29
C ALA A 115 -13.10 1.63 -9.15
N ARG A 116 -14.24 1.97 -8.50
CA ARG A 116 -15.43 2.47 -9.19
C ARG A 116 -15.28 3.89 -9.76
N CYS A 117 -14.25 4.62 -9.37
CA CYS A 117 -13.89 5.92 -9.93
C CYS A 117 -12.79 5.80 -11.00
N GLY A 118 -12.42 4.59 -11.44
CA GLY A 118 -11.36 4.39 -12.42
C GLY A 118 -9.95 4.63 -11.85
N ILE A 119 -9.78 4.51 -10.53
CA ILE A 119 -8.48 4.60 -9.86
C ILE A 119 -8.05 3.20 -9.47
N ILE A 120 -6.90 2.78 -9.97
CA ILE A 120 -6.30 1.49 -9.66
C ILE A 120 -5.23 1.71 -8.59
N VAL A 121 -5.25 0.88 -7.55
CA VAL A 121 -4.14 0.74 -6.61
C VAL A 121 -3.48 -0.59 -6.89
N ASN A 122 -2.22 -0.57 -7.30
CA ASN A 122 -1.42 -1.75 -7.54
C ASN A 122 -0.36 -1.88 -6.45
N VAL A 123 -0.15 -3.09 -5.95
CA VAL A 123 0.93 -3.46 -5.04
C VAL A 123 1.26 -4.92 -5.30
N THR A 124 2.53 -5.24 -5.50
CA THR A 124 2.97 -6.63 -5.61
C THR A 124 2.85 -7.35 -4.25
N PRO A 125 2.74 -8.69 -4.23
CA PRO A 125 2.60 -9.42 -2.96
C PRO A 125 3.73 -9.12 -1.98
N LEU A 126 3.39 -8.98 -0.70
CA LEU A 126 4.37 -8.90 0.37
C LEU A 126 4.74 -10.32 0.77
N GLU A 127 5.97 -10.68 0.50
CA GLU A 127 6.48 -12.02 0.73
C GLU A 127 6.84 -12.29 2.20
N PRO A 128 7.07 -13.57 2.58
CA PRO A 128 7.51 -13.93 3.91
C PRO A 128 8.71 -13.11 4.42
N GLU A 129 8.59 -12.62 5.67
CA GLU A 129 9.58 -11.76 6.35
C GLU A 129 9.85 -10.40 5.67
N TRP A 130 9.01 -9.98 4.72
CA TRP A 130 9.03 -8.60 4.26
C TRP A 130 8.62 -7.65 5.39
N GLU A 131 9.33 -6.54 5.52
CA GLU A 131 9.09 -5.53 6.54
C GLU A 131 9.23 -4.13 5.94
N GLY A 132 8.35 -3.19 6.34
CA GLY A 132 8.41 -1.81 5.87
C GLY A 132 7.06 -1.11 5.75
N TYR A 133 7.10 0.15 5.30
CA TYR A 133 5.92 0.84 4.76
C TYR A 133 5.70 0.39 3.32
N VAL A 134 4.46 0.05 2.98
CA VAL A 134 4.14 -0.40 1.62
C VAL A 134 4.09 0.80 0.68
N THR A 135 4.83 0.77 -0.42
CA THR A 135 4.64 1.73 -1.50
C THR A 135 3.35 1.37 -2.26
N LEU A 136 2.46 2.36 -2.39
CA LEU A 136 1.17 2.27 -3.07
C LEU A 136 1.31 2.93 -4.45
N GLU A 137 1.02 2.18 -5.50
CA GLU A 137 1.08 2.66 -6.89
C GLU A 137 -0.34 2.99 -7.36
N PHE A 138 -0.71 4.28 -7.38
CA PHE A 138 -2.01 4.77 -7.84
C PHE A 138 -1.97 5.11 -9.33
N SER A 139 -2.83 4.48 -10.13
CA SER A 139 -3.03 4.84 -11.54
C SER A 139 -4.39 5.50 -11.73
N ASN A 140 -4.40 6.73 -12.28
CA ASN A 140 -5.60 7.41 -12.73
C ASN A 140 -5.86 7.03 -14.19
N THR A 141 -6.80 6.14 -14.45
CA THR A 141 -7.16 5.70 -15.81
C THR A 141 -8.24 6.57 -16.46
N THR A 142 -8.63 7.68 -15.81
CA THR A 142 -9.69 8.55 -16.30
C THR A 142 -9.12 9.78 -17.04
N PRO A 143 -9.90 10.41 -17.92
CA PRO A 143 -9.51 11.67 -18.57
C PRO A 143 -9.64 12.89 -17.65
N LEU A 144 -9.96 12.73 -16.38
CA LEU A 144 -10.13 13.79 -15.39
C LEU A 144 -9.07 13.67 -14.28
N PRO A 145 -8.70 14.80 -13.61
CA PRO A 145 -7.90 14.73 -12.40
C PRO A 145 -8.60 13.92 -11.30
N ALA A 146 -7.86 13.05 -10.60
CA ALA A 146 -8.39 12.18 -9.57
C ALA A 146 -7.83 12.55 -8.19
N LYS A 147 -8.68 12.54 -7.15
CA LYS A 147 -8.29 12.83 -5.77
C LYS A 147 -7.99 11.56 -5.00
N ILE A 148 -6.86 11.56 -4.28
CA ILE A 148 -6.53 10.57 -3.25
C ILE A 148 -6.49 11.29 -1.90
N TYR A 149 -7.18 10.77 -0.90
CA TYR A 149 -7.26 11.35 0.44
C TYR A 149 -6.24 10.68 1.36
N ALA A 150 -5.36 11.50 1.96
CA ALA A 150 -4.43 11.04 2.97
C ALA A 150 -5.15 10.64 4.27
N ASN A 151 -4.56 9.71 5.01
CA ASN A 151 -5.08 9.17 6.27
C ASN A 151 -6.45 8.46 6.15
N GLU A 152 -6.89 8.14 4.95
CA GLU A 152 -8.10 7.38 4.64
C GLU A 152 -7.78 6.06 3.94
N GLY A 153 -8.76 5.14 3.92
CA GLY A 153 -8.58 3.80 3.37
C GLY A 153 -8.47 3.80 1.84
N VAL A 154 -7.43 3.15 1.31
CA VAL A 154 -7.14 3.16 -0.14
C VAL A 154 -7.01 1.77 -0.75
N ALA A 155 -6.66 0.77 0.04
CA ALA A 155 -6.44 -0.60 -0.41
C ALA A 155 -6.72 -1.59 0.71
N GLN A 156 -6.86 -2.88 0.39
CA GLN A 156 -7.09 -3.94 1.35
C GLN A 156 -5.98 -4.98 1.29
N MET A 157 -5.41 -5.31 2.45
CA MET A 157 -4.46 -6.39 2.63
C MET A 157 -5.19 -7.67 3.01
N LEU A 158 -4.92 -8.76 2.29
CA LEU A 158 -5.38 -10.12 2.58
C LEU A 158 -4.18 -10.97 3.03
N PHE A 159 -4.34 -11.71 4.12
CA PHE A 159 -3.27 -12.53 4.70
C PHE A 159 -3.57 -14.01 4.48
N PHE A 160 -2.59 -14.73 3.95
CA PHE A 160 -2.66 -16.16 3.69
C PHE A 160 -1.53 -16.87 4.42
N GLU A 161 -1.87 -17.78 5.31
CA GLU A 161 -0.89 -18.63 5.99
C GLU A 161 -0.62 -19.88 5.15
N SER A 162 0.65 -20.19 4.94
CA SER A 162 1.07 -21.37 4.20
C SER A 162 0.96 -22.63 5.06
N ASP A 163 0.69 -23.76 4.44
CA ASP A 163 0.69 -25.07 5.08
C ASP A 163 2.13 -25.53 5.39
N GLU A 164 3.10 -25.00 4.66
CA GLU A 164 4.52 -25.28 4.80
C GLU A 164 5.34 -23.97 4.80
N VAL A 165 6.33 -23.89 5.67
CA VAL A 165 7.22 -22.71 5.76
C VAL A 165 8.19 -22.72 4.59
N CYS A 166 8.37 -21.56 3.94
CA CYS A 166 9.32 -21.42 2.82
C CYS A 166 10.78 -21.64 3.27
N GLU A 167 11.57 -22.27 2.45
CA GLU A 167 13.02 -22.45 2.70
C GLU A 167 13.75 -21.11 2.68
N THR A 168 13.42 -20.25 1.73
CA THR A 168 14.06 -18.94 1.54
C THR A 168 13.02 -17.83 1.55
N SER A 169 13.10 -16.93 2.53
CA SER A 169 12.22 -15.77 2.66
C SER A 169 12.73 -14.57 1.84
N TYR A 170 11.92 -13.51 1.78
CA TYR A 170 12.32 -12.24 1.18
C TYR A 170 13.54 -11.62 1.87
N LYS A 171 13.60 -11.74 3.20
CA LYS A 171 14.72 -11.26 4.01
C LYS A 171 15.99 -12.08 3.75
N ASP A 172 15.88 -13.41 3.67
CA ASP A 172 17.02 -14.31 3.45
C ASP A 172 17.75 -14.02 2.12
N ARG A 173 17.00 -13.68 1.05
CA ARG A 173 17.56 -13.36 -0.25
C ARG A 173 17.94 -11.89 -0.44
N GLY A 174 17.88 -11.07 0.64
CA GLY A 174 18.21 -9.66 0.56
C GLY A 174 17.30 -8.86 -0.38
N GLY A 175 16.00 -9.09 -0.31
CA GLY A 175 15.03 -8.48 -1.20
C GLY A 175 15.16 -6.95 -1.27
N LYS A 176 15.20 -6.39 -2.49
CA LYS A 176 15.53 -4.99 -2.77
C LYS A 176 14.61 -3.94 -2.15
N TYR A 177 13.43 -4.35 -1.72
CA TYR A 177 12.45 -3.48 -1.05
C TYR A 177 12.26 -3.81 0.44
N GLN A 178 13.21 -4.50 1.06
CA GLN A 178 13.22 -4.76 2.50
C GLN A 178 13.47 -3.46 3.28
N GLY A 179 12.72 -3.23 4.35
CA GLY A 179 12.93 -2.11 5.26
C GLY A 179 12.56 -0.74 4.66
N GLN A 180 11.56 -0.67 3.79
CA GLN A 180 11.13 0.62 3.22
C GLN A 180 10.69 1.59 4.32
N SER A 181 11.34 2.76 4.38
CA SER A 181 11.07 3.82 5.37
C SER A 181 10.23 4.99 4.81
N GLY A 182 10.00 5.04 3.49
CA GLY A 182 9.27 6.08 2.79
C GLY A 182 8.76 5.60 1.44
N VAL A 183 8.30 6.53 0.59
CA VAL A 183 7.91 6.22 -0.80
C VAL A 183 9.16 5.81 -1.57
N THR A 184 9.21 4.55 -1.97
CA THR A 184 10.39 3.97 -2.62
C THR A 184 10.24 3.97 -4.14
N LEU A 185 11.26 4.48 -4.83
CA LEU A 185 11.32 4.48 -6.29
C LEU A 185 11.69 3.10 -6.85
N PRO A 186 11.43 2.83 -8.15
CA PRO A 186 11.83 1.59 -8.80
C PRO A 186 13.33 1.31 -8.62
N ARG A 187 13.65 0.04 -8.36
CA ARG A 187 15.02 -0.48 -8.28
C ARG A 187 15.15 -1.68 -9.21
N ALA A 188 16.14 -1.72 -10.05
CA ALA A 188 16.46 -2.86 -10.92
C ALA A 188 17.24 -3.95 -10.17
#